data_a002551418a855916942b0811c6e31e6
#
_entry.id   a002551418a855916942b0811c6e31e6
#
_cell.length_a   1.000
_cell.length_b   1.000
_cell.length_c   1.000
_cell.angle_alpha   90.00
_cell.angle_beta   90.00
_cell.angle_gamma   90.00
#
_symmetry.space_group_name_H-M   'P 1'
#
loop_
_entity.id
_entity.type
_entity.pdbx_description
1 polymer ?
#
loop_
_entity_poly.entity_id
_entity_poly.type
_entity_poly.pdbx_seq_one_letter_code
_entity_poly.pdbx_strand_id
1 'polypeptide(L)'
;MPVGFDDSAKFSKYAHPEVLVSTDWLQAHLGSAGLVVVESDEDVLLYQTGHIPGAVKIDWHTDLNDPVTRDYLDGESFAKLMMNRGISRNSTVIIYGDNKNWWATYALW
;
A
#
# COMPACT_ATOMS: atom_id res chain seq x y z
N MET A 1 0.51 14.31 11.24
CA MET A 1 -0.38 13.55 12.15
C MET A 1 -0.74 12.23 11.50
N PRO A 2 -0.47 11.13 12.16
CA PRO A 2 -0.92 9.85 11.65
C PRO A 2 -2.45 9.79 11.65
N VAL A 3 -3.00 9.12 10.67
CA VAL A 3 -4.43 8.86 10.60
C VAL A 3 -4.77 7.77 11.62
N GLY A 4 -5.92 7.89 12.28
CA GLY A 4 -6.34 6.92 13.28
C GLY A 4 -6.62 5.53 12.72
N PHE A 5 -6.72 4.55 13.61
CA PHE A 5 -7.00 3.17 13.21
C PHE A 5 -8.49 2.99 12.84
N ASP A 6 -8.75 1.95 12.05
CA ASP A 6 -10.11 1.48 11.80
C ASP A 6 -10.49 0.49 12.91
N ASP A 7 -11.46 0.85 13.73
CA ASP A 7 -11.92 0.05 14.86
C ASP A 7 -13.16 -0.81 14.52
N SER A 8 -13.42 -1.06 13.24
CA SER A 8 -14.55 -1.86 12.80
C SER A 8 -14.60 -3.22 13.48
N ALA A 9 -15.77 -3.60 13.96
CA ALA A 9 -15.96 -4.84 14.71
C ALA A 9 -15.59 -6.10 13.91
N LYS A 10 -15.70 -6.04 12.58
CA LYS A 10 -15.36 -7.17 11.71
C LYS A 10 -13.88 -7.59 11.77
N PHE A 11 -13.00 -6.70 12.27
CA PHE A 11 -11.59 -7.00 12.39
C PHE A 11 -11.20 -7.51 13.78
N SER A 12 -12.12 -7.53 14.73
CA SER A 12 -11.83 -7.86 16.14
C SER A 12 -11.27 -9.26 16.34
N LYS A 13 -11.53 -10.18 15.40
CA LYS A 13 -11.06 -11.57 15.50
C LYS A 13 -9.63 -11.78 15.00
N TYR A 14 -9.04 -10.77 14.36
CA TYR A 14 -7.67 -10.89 13.86
C TYR A 14 -6.66 -10.57 14.97
N ALA A 15 -5.47 -11.17 14.88
CA ALA A 15 -4.42 -10.96 15.87
C ALA A 15 -3.96 -9.50 15.95
N HIS A 16 -3.91 -8.82 14.78
CA HIS A 16 -3.48 -7.43 14.68
C HIS A 16 -4.49 -6.63 13.87
N PRO A 17 -5.69 -6.38 14.43
CA PRO A 17 -6.74 -5.65 13.70
C PRO A 17 -6.34 -4.21 13.35
N GLU A 18 -5.37 -3.65 14.06
CA GLU A 18 -4.88 -2.28 13.84
C GLU A 18 -4.20 -2.10 12.48
N VAL A 19 -3.78 -3.18 11.81
CA VAL A 19 -3.16 -3.11 10.48
C VAL A 19 -4.17 -3.23 9.34
N LEU A 20 -5.46 -3.34 9.66
CA LEU A 20 -6.52 -3.51 8.68
C LEU A 20 -7.43 -2.30 8.66
N VAL A 21 -7.93 -1.96 7.46
CA VAL A 21 -8.95 -0.93 7.30
C VAL A 21 -10.04 -1.45 6.36
N SER A 22 -11.27 -0.97 6.58
CA SER A 22 -12.38 -1.27 5.70
C SER A 22 -12.39 -0.30 4.52
N THR A 23 -13.15 -0.65 3.48
CA THR A 23 -13.37 0.25 2.36
C THR A 23 -14.12 1.50 2.79
N ASP A 24 -15.06 1.38 3.72
CA ASP A 24 -15.79 2.52 4.27
C ASP A 24 -14.85 3.49 4.99
N TRP A 25 -13.94 2.96 5.81
CA TRP A 25 -12.94 3.78 6.50
C TRP A 25 -12.07 4.53 5.50
N LEU A 26 -11.59 3.82 4.48
CA LEU A 26 -10.72 4.42 3.46
C LEU A 26 -11.46 5.51 2.69
N GLN A 27 -12.70 5.27 2.29
CA GLN A 27 -13.50 6.27 1.57
C GLN A 27 -13.65 7.54 2.39
N ALA A 28 -13.87 7.41 3.71
CA ALA A 28 -14.01 8.55 4.61
C ALA A 28 -12.71 9.33 4.79
N HIS A 29 -11.55 8.68 4.60
CA HIS A 29 -10.23 9.28 4.85
C HIS A 29 -9.47 9.65 3.59
N LEU A 30 -10.01 9.39 2.40
CA LEU A 30 -9.34 9.77 1.15
C LEU A 30 -9.07 11.27 1.13
N GLY A 31 -7.85 11.63 0.74
CA GLY A 31 -7.43 13.03 0.70
C GLY A 31 -6.93 13.57 2.03
N SER A 32 -6.94 12.79 3.10
CA SER A 32 -6.38 13.21 4.39
C SER A 32 -4.89 13.45 4.29
N ALA A 33 -4.39 14.49 4.94
CA ALA A 33 -2.96 14.79 4.95
C ALA A 33 -2.18 13.63 5.55
N GLY A 34 -1.10 13.23 4.89
CA GLY A 34 -0.24 12.14 5.33
C GLY A 34 -0.74 10.75 4.98
N LEU A 35 -1.90 10.62 4.33
CA LEU A 35 -2.41 9.32 3.87
C LEU A 35 -2.02 9.09 2.41
N VAL A 36 -1.33 7.98 2.15
CA VAL A 36 -0.97 7.56 0.79
C VAL A 36 -1.58 6.18 0.54
N VAL A 37 -2.33 6.05 -0.55
CA VAL A 37 -2.92 4.77 -0.97
C VAL A 37 -2.04 4.18 -2.07
N VAL A 38 -1.67 2.92 -1.91
CA VAL A 38 -0.79 2.20 -2.82
C VAL A 38 -1.52 0.99 -3.39
N GLU A 39 -1.52 0.86 -4.72
CA GLU A 39 -2.01 -0.34 -5.40
C GLU A 39 -0.83 -1.22 -5.79
N SER A 40 -0.86 -2.49 -5.33
CA SER A 40 0.13 -3.51 -5.65
C SER A 40 -0.59 -4.74 -6.17
N ASP A 41 -0.61 -4.92 -7.50
CA ASP A 41 -1.37 -5.96 -8.18
C ASP A 41 -0.46 -7.04 -8.73
N GLU A 42 -1.01 -8.25 -8.84
CA GLU A 42 -0.40 -9.32 -9.65
C GLU A 42 -0.40 -8.91 -11.12
N ASP A 43 -1.54 -8.46 -11.63
CA ASP A 43 -1.64 -7.90 -12.96
C ASP A 43 -1.44 -6.39 -12.90
N VAL A 44 -0.23 -5.96 -13.19
CA VAL A 44 0.17 -4.55 -13.06
C VAL A 44 -0.58 -3.61 -14.01
N LEU A 45 -1.25 -4.14 -15.03
CA LEU A 45 -2.03 -3.34 -15.96
C LEU A 45 -3.39 -2.90 -15.39
N LEU A 46 -3.84 -3.52 -14.31
CA LEU A 46 -5.13 -3.18 -13.70
C LEU A 46 -5.20 -1.75 -13.18
N TYR A 47 -4.08 -1.21 -12.71
CA TYR A 47 -4.05 0.17 -12.22
C TYR A 47 -4.58 1.16 -13.27
N GLN A 48 -4.22 0.97 -14.53
CA GLN A 48 -4.61 1.87 -15.60
C GLN A 48 -6.07 1.71 -16.01
N THR A 49 -6.66 0.53 -15.76
CA THR A 49 -8.07 0.32 -16.08
C THR A 49 -9.00 0.95 -15.06
N GLY A 50 -8.53 1.17 -13.86
CA GLY A 50 -9.27 1.82 -12.79
C GLY A 50 -8.57 1.60 -11.45
N HIS A 51 -8.52 2.65 -10.62
CA HIS A 51 -7.91 2.57 -9.30
C HIS A 51 -8.59 3.56 -8.36
N ILE A 52 -8.34 3.40 -7.07
CA ILE A 52 -8.87 4.32 -6.05
C ILE A 52 -8.33 5.72 -6.34
N PRO A 53 -9.17 6.77 -6.28
CA PRO A 53 -8.73 8.13 -6.57
C PRO A 53 -7.51 8.52 -5.73
N GLY A 54 -6.47 9.01 -6.40
CA GLY A 54 -5.22 9.42 -5.75
C GLY A 54 -4.26 8.31 -5.41
N ALA A 55 -4.61 7.04 -5.65
CA ALA A 55 -3.71 5.92 -5.38
C ALA A 55 -2.48 5.96 -6.30
N VAL A 56 -1.32 5.60 -5.76
CA VAL A 56 -0.10 5.42 -6.52
C VAL A 56 0.15 3.92 -6.74
N LYS A 57 0.84 3.59 -7.83
CA LYS A 57 1.13 2.21 -8.18
C LYS A 57 2.54 1.84 -7.73
N ILE A 58 2.68 0.64 -7.15
CA ILE A 58 3.96 -0.01 -6.96
C ILE A 58 3.91 -1.35 -7.70
N ASP A 59 4.80 -1.54 -8.65
CA ASP A 59 4.93 -2.78 -9.42
C ASP A 59 5.83 -3.73 -8.65
N TRP A 60 5.27 -4.82 -8.12
CA TRP A 60 6.03 -5.77 -7.31
C TRP A 60 7.24 -6.33 -8.03
N HIS A 61 7.14 -6.48 -9.33
CA HIS A 61 8.20 -7.12 -10.15
C HIS A 61 9.35 -6.17 -10.43
N THR A 62 9.05 -4.93 -10.83
CA THR A 62 10.07 -3.97 -11.23
C THR A 62 10.48 -3.03 -10.12
N ASP A 63 9.58 -2.72 -9.19
CA ASP A 63 9.84 -1.72 -8.14
C ASP A 63 10.36 -2.34 -6.84
N LEU A 64 9.89 -3.53 -6.47
CA LEU A 64 10.20 -4.12 -5.16
C LEU A 64 11.34 -5.14 -5.19
N ASN A 65 11.86 -5.46 -6.35
CA ASN A 65 12.94 -6.43 -6.51
C ASN A 65 14.09 -5.81 -7.30
N ASP A 66 15.31 -6.24 -6.98
CA ASP A 66 16.48 -5.89 -7.78
C ASP A 66 16.43 -6.70 -9.10
N PRO A 67 16.45 -6.04 -10.26
CA PRO A 67 16.30 -6.75 -11.54
C PRO A 67 17.51 -7.62 -11.91
N VAL A 68 18.67 -7.36 -11.30
CA VAL A 68 19.89 -8.11 -11.59
C VAL A 68 20.04 -9.30 -10.65
N THR A 69 20.00 -9.06 -9.33
CA THR A 69 20.14 -10.14 -8.34
C THR A 69 18.84 -10.91 -8.14
N ARG A 70 17.71 -10.30 -8.52
CA ARG A 70 16.36 -10.86 -8.35
C ARG A 70 16.00 -11.10 -6.89
N ASP A 71 16.59 -10.33 -6.02
CA ASP A 71 16.31 -10.32 -4.59
C ASP A 71 15.52 -9.04 -4.25
N TYR A 72 15.13 -8.88 -3.00
CA TYR A 72 14.42 -7.67 -2.56
C TYR A 72 15.30 -6.45 -2.72
N LEU A 73 14.66 -5.27 -2.83
CA LEU A 73 15.39 -4.02 -2.83
C LEU A 73 16.17 -3.83 -1.53
N ASP A 74 17.35 -3.20 -1.64
CA ASP A 74 18.05 -2.74 -0.46
C ASP A 74 17.39 -1.49 0.13
N GLY A 75 17.83 -1.08 1.32
CA GLY A 75 17.22 0.06 2.03
C GLY A 75 17.34 1.38 1.28
N GLU A 76 18.46 1.62 0.61
CA GLU A 76 18.67 2.85 -0.14
C GLU A 76 17.74 2.94 -1.36
N SER A 77 17.64 1.87 -2.14
CA SER A 77 16.74 1.82 -3.29
C SER A 77 15.28 1.90 -2.86
N PHE A 78 14.93 1.28 -1.76
CA PHE A 78 13.59 1.37 -1.19
C PHE A 78 13.25 2.80 -0.79
N ALA A 79 14.17 3.51 -0.15
CA ALA A 79 13.97 4.91 0.23
C ALA A 79 13.72 5.80 -0.99
N LYS A 80 14.46 5.59 -2.07
CA LYS A 80 14.25 6.33 -3.32
C LYS A 80 12.89 6.03 -3.93
N LEU A 81 12.45 4.78 -3.91
CA LEU A 81 11.12 4.39 -4.37
C LEU A 81 10.03 5.11 -3.58
N MET A 82 10.15 5.14 -2.25
CA MET A 82 9.18 5.82 -1.41
C MET A 82 9.11 7.31 -1.72
N MET A 83 10.25 7.97 -1.89
CA MET A 83 10.30 9.38 -2.26
C MET A 83 9.61 9.64 -3.60
N ASN A 84 9.83 8.78 -4.59
CA ASN A 84 9.21 8.90 -5.91
C ASN A 84 7.70 8.73 -5.87
N ARG A 85 7.19 8.02 -4.88
CA ARG A 85 5.74 7.79 -4.72
C ARG A 85 5.10 8.77 -3.73
N GLY A 86 5.86 9.74 -3.22
CA GLY A 86 5.34 10.72 -2.27
C GLY A 86 5.15 10.19 -0.86
N ILE A 87 5.87 9.14 -0.50
CA ILE A 87 5.77 8.49 0.81
C ILE A 87 6.96 8.89 1.66
N SER A 88 6.69 9.38 2.87
CA SER A 88 7.71 9.73 3.85
C SER A 88 7.53 8.89 5.12
N ARG A 89 8.45 9.05 6.08
CA ARG A 89 8.35 8.37 7.37
C ARG A 89 7.10 8.78 8.16
N ASN A 90 6.53 9.95 7.85
CA ASN A 90 5.33 10.46 8.51
C ASN A 90 4.05 10.06 7.79
N SER A 91 4.13 9.32 6.69
CA SER A 91 2.97 8.91 5.93
C SER A 91 2.30 7.69 6.57
N THR A 92 0.97 7.68 6.53
CA THR A 92 0.18 6.47 6.74
C THR A 92 -0.08 5.86 5.37
N VAL A 93 0.33 4.61 5.18
CA VAL A 93 0.24 3.95 3.88
C VAL A 93 -0.83 2.87 3.95
N ILE A 94 -1.79 2.95 3.03
CA ILE A 94 -2.82 1.92 2.85
C ILE A 94 -2.51 1.19 1.55
N ILE A 95 -2.37 -0.13 1.62
CA ILE A 95 -1.99 -0.95 0.47
C ILE A 95 -3.15 -1.87 0.12
N TYR A 96 -3.48 -1.93 -1.16
CA TYR A 96 -4.50 -2.84 -1.67
C TYR A 96 -4.05 -3.41 -3.01
N GLY A 97 -4.73 -4.44 -3.49
CA GLY A 97 -4.42 -5.03 -4.78
C GLY A 97 -5.44 -6.08 -5.17
N ASP A 98 -5.20 -6.74 -6.29
CA ASP A 98 -5.99 -7.84 -6.80
C ASP A 98 -5.67 -9.15 -6.05
N ASN A 99 -6.25 -10.25 -6.50
CA ASN A 99 -5.97 -11.60 -5.99
C ASN A 99 -6.02 -11.65 -4.45
N LYS A 100 -7.10 -11.10 -3.87
CA LYS A 100 -7.32 -11.08 -2.42
C LYS A 100 -6.19 -10.39 -1.65
N ASN A 101 -5.62 -9.35 -2.23
CA ASN A 101 -4.53 -8.57 -1.64
C ASN A 101 -3.22 -9.36 -1.44
N TRP A 102 -3.00 -10.40 -2.20
CA TRP A 102 -1.78 -11.19 -2.09
C TRP A 102 -0.53 -10.32 -2.26
N TRP A 103 -0.49 -9.55 -3.35
CA TRP A 103 0.68 -8.70 -3.63
C TRP A 103 0.70 -7.43 -2.79
N ALA A 104 -0.45 -7.02 -2.25
CA ALA A 104 -0.49 -5.97 -1.25
C ALA A 104 0.22 -6.41 0.04
N THR A 105 0.00 -7.65 0.48
CA THR A 105 0.70 -8.19 1.66
C THR A 105 2.18 -8.40 1.40
N TYR A 106 2.56 -8.75 0.18
CA TYR A 106 3.98 -8.81 -0.23
C TYR A 106 4.64 -7.44 -0.08
N ALA A 107 3.98 -6.39 -0.57
CA ALA A 107 4.50 -5.03 -0.46
C ALA A 107 4.59 -4.56 0.99
N LEU A 108 3.63 -4.96 1.83
CA LEU A 108 3.64 -4.64 3.25
C LEU A 108 4.86 -5.26 3.96
N TRP A 109 5.18 -6.52 3.63
CA TRP A 109 6.28 -7.26 4.24
C TRP A 109 7.64 -6.72 3.85
#